data_2d4a9478bdceda468904a058114473b4
#
_entry.id   2d4a9478bdceda468904a058114473b4
#
_cell.length_a   1.000
_cell.length_b   1.000
_cell.length_c   1.000
_cell.angle_alpha   90.00
_cell.angle_beta   90.00
_cell.angle_gamma   90.00
#
_symmetry.space_group_name_H-M   'P 1'
#
loop_
_entity.id
_entity.type
_entity.pdbx_description
1 polymer ?
#
loop_
_entity_poly.entity_id
_entity_poly.type
_entity_poly.pdbx_seq_one_letter_code
_entity_poly.pdbx_strand_id
1 'polypeptide(L)'
;MNKNAIALAADSAVTIGKHLAIHNSANKLFALSKIEPVGVIIYSNADFMGIPVEIILKQYKSAMGDKAFNTLEEYVSDFFAFLLQHTELFHFHNNEKPYVQSVYIDLLKGLTGDYQHSIKKKESEMQRNLTPDELAIIQHDAVCATLKFVDNIPPLPGLDLTHYIEATYSHEICEHITHNFPWITAEDLAALVKATCSIFNRLFFRNGYVGLAFAGYGKNDIFPKMVHIHLSGIVNGKMRYYQKERVSITESQNATITPLAQTDVMQTFLFGINDSFIQEIGREIPLQIANSIQKVDDTFFAEGKKQNVQQELNTITTGTVQSIIQKAQRQYLRPITQSVATLPIEELALLAESMINITSIRRRVAIDDNIGTVGGPIDVAIISKCDGFIWLKRKHYFDRAYNPQYFYSHYMIKSPNYGDLDNNPV
;
A
#
# COMPACT_ATOMS: atom_id res chain seq x y z
N MET A 1 -18.15 -2.66 -2.31
CA MET A 1 -19.14 -2.66 -1.22
C MET A 1 -20.28 -1.71 -1.52
N ASN A 2 -21.45 -2.02 -1.02
CA ASN A 2 -22.66 -1.21 -1.10
C ASN A 2 -23.37 -1.18 0.26
N LYS A 3 -24.60 -0.66 0.34
CA LYS A 3 -25.35 -0.56 1.62
C LYS A 3 -25.64 -1.91 2.26
N ASN A 4 -25.73 -3.00 1.50
CA ASN A 4 -26.11 -4.31 1.98
C ASN A 4 -24.93 -5.12 2.52
N ALA A 5 -23.78 -5.04 1.85
CA ALA A 5 -22.65 -5.91 2.17
C ALA A 5 -21.31 -5.40 1.60
N ILE A 6 -20.24 -6.05 2.04
CA ILE A 6 -18.91 -5.96 1.47
C ILE A 6 -18.56 -7.29 0.83
N ALA A 7 -18.18 -7.28 -0.44
CA ALA A 7 -17.52 -8.43 -1.06
C ALA A 7 -16.00 -8.20 -1.01
N LEU A 8 -15.29 -9.19 -0.53
CA LEU A 8 -13.85 -9.27 -0.46
C LEU A 8 -13.36 -10.39 -1.36
N ALA A 9 -12.41 -10.11 -2.23
CA ALA A 9 -11.77 -11.11 -3.07
C ALA A 9 -10.25 -10.91 -3.07
N ALA A 10 -9.50 -11.99 -2.96
CA ALA A 10 -8.05 -11.98 -3.01
C ALA A 10 -7.50 -13.20 -3.73
N ASP A 11 -6.49 -13.00 -4.57
CA ASP A 11 -5.70 -14.06 -5.17
C ASP A 11 -4.71 -14.65 -4.14
N SER A 12 -4.03 -15.73 -4.51
CA SER A 12 -3.11 -16.44 -3.61
C SER A 12 -1.64 -16.30 -3.99
N ALA A 13 -1.31 -15.53 -5.04
CA ALA A 13 0.07 -15.35 -5.48
C ALA A 13 0.86 -14.46 -4.52
N VAL A 14 2.05 -14.91 -4.12
CA VAL A 14 3.07 -14.13 -3.40
C VAL A 14 4.40 -14.30 -4.12
N THR A 15 5.04 -13.19 -4.43
CA THR A 15 6.38 -13.17 -5.01
C THR A 15 7.42 -13.08 -3.90
N ILE A 16 8.34 -14.04 -3.84
CA ILE A 16 9.45 -14.05 -2.89
C ILE A 16 10.72 -13.59 -3.59
N GLY A 17 11.34 -12.53 -3.06
CA GLY A 17 12.51 -11.89 -3.62
C GLY A 17 12.26 -11.17 -4.95
N LYS A 18 13.32 -10.61 -5.55
CA LYS A 18 13.23 -10.04 -6.90
C LYS A 18 13.20 -11.19 -7.90
N HIS A 19 11.99 -11.65 -8.29
CA HIS A 19 11.75 -12.69 -9.33
C HIS A 19 12.24 -14.11 -9.01
N LEU A 20 12.51 -14.46 -7.73
CA LEU A 20 13.07 -15.77 -7.38
C LEU A 20 12.05 -16.90 -7.33
N ALA A 21 10.85 -16.66 -6.82
CA ALA A 21 9.76 -17.65 -6.80
C ALA A 21 8.38 -17.00 -6.63
N ILE A 22 7.38 -17.59 -7.28
CA ILE A 22 5.97 -17.22 -7.09
C ILE A 22 5.28 -18.41 -6.41
N HIS A 23 4.76 -18.20 -5.22
CA HIS A 23 3.94 -19.16 -4.51
C HIS A 23 2.46 -18.78 -4.62
N ASN A 24 1.63 -19.75 -5.00
CA ASN A 24 0.19 -19.55 -5.23
C ASN A 24 -0.67 -20.11 -4.08
N SER A 25 -0.16 -20.08 -2.85
CA SER A 25 -0.82 -20.68 -1.68
C SER A 25 -1.02 -19.74 -0.50
N ALA A 26 -0.63 -18.45 -0.63
CA ALA A 26 -0.71 -17.51 0.48
C ALA A 26 -2.15 -17.14 0.82
N ASN A 27 -2.43 -17.07 2.12
CA ASN A 27 -3.69 -16.53 2.62
C ASN A 27 -3.57 -15.01 2.70
N LYS A 28 -4.47 -14.31 2.03
CA LYS A 28 -4.53 -12.85 2.03
C LYS A 28 -5.81 -12.30 2.68
N LEU A 29 -6.80 -13.16 2.88
CA LEU A 29 -8.11 -12.80 3.42
C LEU A 29 -8.36 -13.54 4.72
N PHE A 30 -8.78 -12.82 5.76
CA PHE A 30 -8.96 -13.34 7.11
C PHE A 30 -10.27 -12.84 7.72
N ALA A 31 -11.04 -13.73 8.35
CA ALA A 31 -12.09 -13.35 9.28
C ALA A 31 -11.44 -12.95 10.61
N LEU A 32 -11.59 -11.70 11.01
CA LEU A 32 -10.94 -11.17 12.20
C LEU A 32 -11.64 -11.64 13.48
N SER A 33 -12.96 -11.65 13.49
CA SER A 33 -13.79 -12.18 14.58
C SER A 33 -14.41 -13.53 14.20
N LYS A 34 -14.85 -14.27 15.21
CA LYS A 34 -15.68 -15.47 15.02
C LYS A 34 -17.17 -15.13 14.88
N ILE A 35 -17.59 -14.03 15.49
CA ILE A 35 -19.01 -13.66 15.65
C ILE A 35 -19.27 -12.36 14.89
N GLU A 36 -18.41 -11.35 15.06
CA GLU A 36 -18.65 -10.04 14.53
C GLU A 36 -18.28 -9.94 13.03
N PRO A 37 -19.01 -9.11 12.26
CA PRO A 37 -18.87 -9.00 10.81
C PRO A 37 -17.64 -8.16 10.42
N VAL A 38 -16.45 -8.64 10.73
CA VAL A 38 -15.18 -7.95 10.44
C VAL A 38 -14.17 -8.89 9.79
N GLY A 39 -13.60 -8.43 8.67
CA GLY A 39 -12.54 -9.11 7.96
C GLY A 39 -11.34 -8.21 7.71
N VAL A 40 -10.23 -8.83 7.34
CA VAL A 40 -8.99 -8.15 6.95
C VAL A 40 -8.44 -8.74 5.67
N ILE A 41 -8.05 -7.88 4.73
CA ILE A 41 -7.23 -8.25 3.57
C ILE A 41 -5.81 -7.75 3.80
N ILE A 42 -4.83 -8.60 3.52
CA ILE A 42 -3.41 -8.23 3.48
C ILE A 42 -2.90 -8.18 2.05
N TYR A 43 -1.98 -7.24 1.79
CA TYR A 43 -1.30 -7.11 0.51
C TYR A 43 0.06 -6.43 0.68
N SER A 44 0.84 -6.33 -0.38
CA SER A 44 2.24 -5.92 -0.38
C SER A 44 3.11 -6.96 0.33
N ASN A 45 3.73 -6.66 1.47
CA ASN A 45 4.52 -7.65 2.19
C ASN A 45 3.65 -8.62 2.99
N ALA A 46 4.05 -9.89 2.99
CA ALA A 46 3.43 -10.93 3.81
C ALA A 46 4.02 -10.99 5.23
N ASP A 47 5.15 -10.31 5.46
CA ASP A 47 5.87 -10.28 6.74
C ASP A 47 5.90 -8.86 7.31
N PHE A 48 5.71 -8.75 8.61
CA PHE A 48 5.88 -7.54 9.38
C PHE A 48 7.05 -7.71 10.34
N MET A 49 8.13 -6.98 10.13
CA MET A 49 9.36 -7.06 10.93
C MET A 49 9.83 -8.51 11.16
N GLY A 50 9.85 -9.34 10.09
CA GLY A 50 10.30 -10.73 10.12
C GLY A 50 9.28 -11.74 10.65
N ILE A 51 8.07 -11.31 10.99
CA ILE A 51 6.98 -12.19 11.44
C ILE A 51 5.88 -12.25 10.37
N PRO A 52 5.47 -13.44 9.91
CA PRO A 52 4.36 -13.58 8.99
C PRO A 52 3.08 -12.93 9.53
N VAL A 53 2.48 -12.04 8.75
CA VAL A 53 1.27 -11.29 9.14
C VAL A 53 0.09 -12.24 9.45
N GLU A 54 0.02 -13.37 8.77
CA GLU A 54 -0.96 -14.42 9.06
C GLU A 54 -0.88 -14.90 10.50
N ILE A 55 0.33 -15.09 11.05
CA ILE A 55 0.54 -15.49 12.45
C ILE A 55 0.05 -14.40 13.39
N ILE A 56 0.43 -13.14 13.10
CA ILE A 56 0.01 -11.98 13.90
C ILE A 56 -1.52 -11.89 13.96
N LEU A 57 -2.20 -11.98 12.81
CA LEU A 57 -3.66 -11.91 12.73
C LEU A 57 -4.36 -13.07 13.44
N LYS A 58 -3.80 -14.29 13.36
CA LYS A 58 -4.34 -15.46 14.08
C LYS A 58 -4.17 -15.31 15.59
N GLN A 59 -3.04 -14.82 16.06
CA GLN A 59 -2.80 -14.53 17.48
C GLN A 59 -3.72 -13.42 17.97
N TYR A 60 -3.85 -12.33 17.21
CA TYR A 60 -4.79 -11.26 17.54
C TYR A 60 -6.23 -11.79 17.63
N LYS A 61 -6.69 -12.55 16.65
CA LYS A 61 -8.03 -13.17 16.68
C LYS A 61 -8.25 -14.03 17.92
N SER A 62 -7.23 -14.79 18.34
CA SER A 62 -7.29 -15.59 19.55
C SER A 62 -7.36 -14.73 20.81
N ALA A 63 -6.55 -13.67 20.91
CA ALA A 63 -6.53 -12.75 22.03
C ALA A 63 -7.79 -11.89 22.14
N MET A 64 -8.35 -11.49 21.00
CA MET A 64 -9.61 -10.75 20.93
C MET A 64 -10.79 -11.59 21.44
N GLY A 65 -10.80 -12.91 21.16
CA GLY A 65 -11.87 -13.81 21.58
C GLY A 65 -13.24 -13.35 21.07
N ASP A 66 -14.16 -13.16 22.00
CA ASP A 66 -15.55 -12.74 21.72
C ASP A 66 -15.77 -11.22 21.93
N LYS A 67 -14.67 -10.45 22.07
CA LYS A 67 -14.78 -8.99 22.18
C LYS A 67 -15.42 -8.41 20.92
N ALA A 68 -16.30 -7.45 21.13
CA ALA A 68 -16.98 -6.72 20.09
C ALA A 68 -16.92 -5.22 20.37
N PHE A 69 -16.61 -4.45 19.33
CA PHE A 69 -16.42 -3.01 19.42
C PHE A 69 -17.57 -2.25 18.73
N ASN A 70 -17.76 -1.00 19.12
CA ASN A 70 -18.88 -0.20 18.62
C ASN A 70 -18.68 0.26 17.18
N THR A 71 -17.43 0.48 16.77
CA THR A 71 -17.08 0.95 15.43
C THR A 71 -15.96 0.11 14.82
N LEU A 72 -15.85 0.11 13.50
CA LEU A 72 -14.77 -0.57 12.81
C LEU A 72 -13.38 -0.01 13.21
N GLU A 73 -13.33 1.28 13.47
CA GLU A 73 -12.10 1.98 13.88
C GLU A 73 -11.57 1.50 15.23
N GLU A 74 -12.45 1.08 16.14
CA GLU A 74 -12.05 0.55 17.44
C GLU A 74 -11.36 -0.83 17.29
N TYR A 75 -11.77 -1.67 16.30
CA TYR A 75 -11.04 -2.90 15.97
C TYR A 75 -9.61 -2.61 15.48
N VAL A 76 -9.42 -1.57 14.69
CA VAL A 76 -8.10 -1.14 14.23
C VAL A 76 -7.24 -0.65 15.40
N SER A 77 -7.82 0.14 16.28
CA SER A 77 -7.13 0.66 17.47
C SER A 77 -6.73 -0.45 18.44
N ASP A 78 -7.62 -1.42 18.67
CA ASP A 78 -7.34 -2.59 19.52
C ASP A 78 -6.26 -3.48 18.90
N PHE A 79 -6.26 -3.67 17.57
CA PHE A 79 -5.19 -4.38 16.87
C PHE A 79 -3.83 -3.69 17.04
N PHE A 80 -3.77 -2.37 16.95
CA PHE A 80 -2.54 -1.62 17.16
C PHE A 80 -2.07 -1.71 18.63
N ALA A 81 -2.99 -1.59 19.59
CA ALA A 81 -2.68 -1.79 20.98
C ALA A 81 -2.14 -3.21 21.23
N PHE A 82 -2.74 -4.23 20.63
CA PHE A 82 -2.25 -5.61 20.69
C PHE A 82 -0.81 -5.74 20.18
N LEU A 83 -0.47 -5.16 19.03
CA LEU A 83 0.89 -5.20 18.48
C LEU A 83 1.90 -4.57 19.45
N LEU A 84 1.57 -3.42 20.04
CA LEU A 84 2.45 -2.69 20.96
C LEU A 84 2.59 -3.39 22.32
N GLN A 85 1.55 -4.07 22.79
CA GLN A 85 1.57 -4.83 24.04
C GLN A 85 2.33 -6.16 23.93
N HIS A 86 2.44 -6.73 22.72
CA HIS A 86 3.06 -8.03 22.48
C HIS A 86 4.38 -7.94 21.71
N THR A 87 5.10 -6.84 21.83
CA THR A 87 6.40 -6.62 21.18
C THR A 87 7.43 -7.69 21.50
N GLU A 88 7.41 -8.22 22.73
CA GLU A 88 8.30 -9.31 23.14
C GLU A 88 7.90 -10.65 22.54
N LEU A 89 6.60 -10.97 22.51
CA LEU A 89 6.08 -12.21 21.90
C LEU A 89 6.48 -12.34 20.44
N PHE A 90 6.47 -11.23 19.71
CA PHE A 90 6.84 -11.17 18.30
C PHE A 90 8.31 -10.77 18.09
N HIS A 91 9.09 -10.59 19.14
CA HIS A 91 10.51 -10.19 19.07
C HIS A 91 10.75 -8.93 18.22
N PHE A 92 9.82 -7.97 18.19
CA PHE A 92 9.93 -6.78 17.34
C PHE A 92 11.15 -5.92 17.69
N HIS A 93 11.54 -5.85 18.96
CA HIS A 93 12.75 -5.13 19.37
C HIS A 93 14.04 -5.75 18.80
N ASN A 94 14.11 -7.07 18.65
CA ASN A 94 15.25 -7.74 18.01
C ASN A 94 15.33 -7.43 16.52
N ASN A 95 14.18 -7.14 15.90
CA ASN A 95 14.05 -6.85 14.50
C ASN A 95 14.06 -5.35 14.18
N GLU A 96 14.17 -4.48 15.20
CA GLU A 96 14.21 -3.03 15.00
C GLU A 96 15.44 -2.61 14.20
N LYS A 97 16.63 -3.07 14.57
CA LYS A 97 17.87 -2.72 13.87
C LYS A 97 17.84 -3.16 12.38
N PRO A 98 17.54 -4.42 12.02
CA PRO A 98 17.37 -4.82 10.63
C PRO A 98 16.32 -3.98 9.88
N TYR A 99 15.23 -3.62 10.53
CA TYR A 99 14.20 -2.76 9.95
C TYR A 99 14.74 -1.35 9.66
N VAL A 100 15.39 -0.72 10.63
CA VAL A 100 16.02 0.60 10.46
C VAL A 100 17.03 0.57 9.33
N GLN A 101 17.89 -0.46 9.27
CA GLN A 101 18.83 -0.67 8.19
C GLN A 101 18.15 -0.75 6.83
N SER A 102 17.06 -1.52 6.71
CA SER A 102 16.33 -1.65 5.46
C SER A 102 15.80 -0.31 4.93
N VAL A 103 15.31 0.54 5.84
CA VAL A 103 14.74 1.85 5.48
C VAL A 103 15.81 2.80 4.95
N TYR A 104 16.93 2.97 5.66
CA TYR A 104 17.97 3.89 5.19
C TYR A 104 18.74 3.36 3.97
N ILE A 105 18.92 2.04 3.86
CA ILE A 105 19.51 1.43 2.67
C ILE A 105 18.63 1.69 1.43
N ASP A 106 17.32 1.61 1.56
CA ASP A 106 16.41 1.90 0.45
C ASP A 106 16.44 3.37 0.01
N LEU A 107 16.63 4.30 0.94
CA LEU A 107 16.87 5.70 0.61
C LEU A 107 18.18 5.87 -0.17
N LEU A 108 19.26 5.29 0.33
CA LEU A 108 20.60 5.40 -0.26
C LEU A 108 20.74 4.68 -1.62
N LYS A 109 19.96 3.60 -1.85
CA LYS A 109 19.84 3.00 -3.19
C LYS A 109 19.25 3.98 -4.20
N GLY A 110 18.32 4.84 -3.78
CA GLY A 110 17.82 5.92 -4.63
C GLY A 110 18.94 6.85 -5.06
N LEU A 111 19.75 7.34 -4.11
CA LEU A 111 20.92 8.16 -4.38
C LEU A 111 21.88 7.48 -5.38
N THR A 112 22.19 6.19 -5.16
CA THR A 112 23.05 5.42 -6.08
C THR A 112 22.49 5.36 -7.49
N GLY A 113 21.18 5.10 -7.62
CA GLY A 113 20.49 5.02 -8.91
C GLY A 113 20.52 6.32 -9.68
N ASP A 114 20.18 7.43 -9.02
CA ASP A 114 20.16 8.78 -9.61
C ASP A 114 21.56 9.23 -10.03
N TYR A 115 22.55 8.98 -9.19
CA TYR A 115 23.96 9.26 -9.47
C TYR A 115 24.46 8.50 -10.71
N GLN A 116 24.25 7.17 -10.75
CA GLN A 116 24.68 6.34 -11.89
C GLN A 116 23.95 6.72 -13.18
N HIS A 117 22.67 7.03 -13.10
CA HIS A 117 21.90 7.48 -14.27
C HIS A 117 22.44 8.80 -14.81
N SER A 118 22.73 9.76 -13.93
CA SER A 118 23.25 11.07 -14.31
C SER A 118 24.63 10.99 -14.97
N ILE A 119 25.51 10.10 -14.47
CA ILE A 119 26.82 9.84 -15.10
C ILE A 119 26.62 9.30 -16.52
N LYS A 120 25.87 8.19 -16.68
CA LYS A 120 25.64 7.55 -17.98
C LYS A 120 25.06 8.52 -19.00
N LYS A 121 24.09 9.33 -18.58
CA LYS A 121 23.45 10.33 -19.43
C LYS A 121 24.45 11.36 -19.92
N LYS A 122 25.26 11.92 -19.02
CA LYS A 122 26.22 12.99 -19.36
C LYS A 122 27.40 12.46 -20.20
N GLU A 123 27.88 11.25 -19.93
CA GLU A 123 28.87 10.57 -20.76
C GLU A 123 28.36 10.31 -22.19
N SER A 124 27.09 9.89 -22.30
CA SER A 124 26.45 9.70 -23.63
C SER A 124 26.29 11.02 -24.38
N GLU A 125 25.92 12.12 -23.70
CA GLU A 125 25.79 13.45 -24.30
C GLU A 125 27.15 14.00 -24.78
N MET A 126 28.22 13.78 -23.97
CA MET A 126 29.56 14.29 -24.26
C MET A 126 30.40 13.37 -25.13
N GLN A 127 29.98 12.12 -25.34
CA GLN A 127 30.70 11.07 -26.05
C GLN A 127 32.14 10.84 -25.53
N ARG A 128 32.36 11.07 -24.23
CA ARG A 128 33.62 10.84 -23.53
C ARG A 128 33.36 10.57 -22.05
N ASN A 129 34.38 10.02 -21.39
CA ASN A 129 34.37 9.91 -19.92
C ASN A 129 34.38 11.29 -19.27
N LEU A 130 33.75 11.40 -18.10
CA LEU A 130 33.69 12.63 -17.32
C LEU A 130 35.04 12.95 -16.68
N THR A 131 35.36 14.23 -16.57
CA THR A 131 36.47 14.71 -15.77
C THR A 131 36.18 14.59 -14.27
N PRO A 132 37.22 14.58 -13.39
CA PRO A 132 37.00 14.55 -11.94
C PRO A 132 36.12 15.71 -11.43
N ASP A 133 36.25 16.90 -11.99
CA ASP A 133 35.46 18.08 -11.61
C ASP A 133 33.97 17.91 -12.03
N GLU A 134 33.73 17.41 -13.24
CA GLU A 134 32.36 17.10 -13.72
C GLU A 134 31.70 16.01 -12.89
N LEU A 135 32.48 15.01 -12.46
CA LEU A 135 32.01 13.95 -11.59
C LEU A 135 31.66 14.48 -10.20
N ALA A 136 32.50 15.36 -9.61
CA ALA A 136 32.24 15.98 -8.32
C ALA A 136 30.94 16.81 -8.32
N ILE A 137 30.66 17.53 -9.40
CA ILE A 137 29.40 18.27 -9.57
C ILE A 137 28.20 17.30 -9.56
N ILE A 138 28.26 16.21 -10.33
CA ILE A 138 27.17 15.22 -10.37
C ILE A 138 26.96 14.57 -9.00
N GLN A 139 28.03 14.30 -8.27
CA GLN A 139 28.00 13.73 -6.93
C GLN A 139 27.29 14.66 -5.95
N HIS A 140 27.67 15.92 -5.92
CA HIS A 140 27.01 16.93 -5.10
C HIS A 140 25.54 17.14 -5.50
N ASP A 141 25.24 17.25 -6.80
CA ASP A 141 23.88 17.39 -7.30
C ASP A 141 22.98 16.19 -6.90
N ALA A 142 23.51 14.97 -6.91
CA ALA A 142 22.79 13.78 -6.48
C ALA A 142 22.46 13.82 -4.96
N VAL A 143 23.39 14.28 -4.14
CA VAL A 143 23.13 14.52 -2.70
C VAL A 143 22.05 15.58 -2.54
N CYS A 144 22.19 16.73 -3.20
CA CYS A 144 21.20 17.80 -3.14
C CYS A 144 19.80 17.36 -3.60
N ALA A 145 19.73 16.52 -4.65
CA ALA A 145 18.47 15.94 -5.11
C ALA A 145 17.86 15.02 -4.04
N THR A 146 18.67 14.20 -3.36
CA THR A 146 18.21 13.32 -2.27
C THR A 146 17.71 14.12 -1.08
N LEU A 147 18.40 15.21 -0.68
CA LEU A 147 17.97 16.10 0.40
C LEU A 147 16.60 16.72 0.07
N LYS A 148 16.45 17.27 -1.14
CA LYS A 148 15.17 17.82 -1.64
C LYS A 148 14.08 16.77 -1.69
N PHE A 149 14.41 15.53 -2.11
CA PHE A 149 13.47 14.42 -2.12
C PHE A 149 12.96 14.13 -0.71
N VAL A 150 13.86 14.00 0.28
CA VAL A 150 13.49 13.78 1.68
C VAL A 150 12.60 14.90 2.22
N ASP A 151 12.96 16.16 1.95
CA ASP A 151 12.18 17.31 2.43
C ASP A 151 10.77 17.38 1.84
N ASN A 152 10.59 16.92 0.61
CA ASN A 152 9.29 16.87 -0.06
C ASN A 152 8.39 15.71 0.41
N ILE A 153 8.93 14.72 1.14
CA ILE A 153 8.10 13.62 1.67
C ILE A 153 7.27 14.14 2.85
N PRO A 154 5.94 13.95 2.85
CA PRO A 154 5.09 14.39 3.94
C PRO A 154 5.49 13.75 5.29
N PRO A 155 5.39 14.49 6.41
CA PRO A 155 5.62 13.91 7.73
C PRO A 155 4.51 12.92 8.11
N LEU A 156 4.86 11.93 8.93
CA LEU A 156 3.89 11.05 9.58
C LEU A 156 3.25 11.79 10.77
N PRO A 157 1.92 11.95 10.78
CA PRO A 157 1.25 12.68 11.86
C PRO A 157 1.46 12.03 13.23
N GLY A 158 1.82 12.82 14.22
CA GLY A 158 1.95 12.36 15.61
C GLY A 158 3.15 11.46 15.92
N LEU A 159 4.06 11.24 14.96
CA LEU A 159 5.27 10.45 15.13
C LEU A 159 6.49 11.37 15.21
N ASP A 160 7.26 11.25 16.27
CA ASP A 160 8.60 11.82 16.40
C ASP A 160 9.58 10.76 16.92
N LEU A 161 10.53 10.41 16.06
CA LEU A 161 11.61 9.47 16.31
C LEU A 161 12.99 10.13 16.16
N THR A 162 13.05 11.45 15.86
CA THR A 162 14.28 12.16 15.49
C THR A 162 15.38 11.92 16.49
N HIS A 163 15.15 12.29 17.75
CA HIS A 163 16.17 12.18 18.81
C HIS A 163 16.62 10.72 19.02
N TYR A 164 15.71 9.77 18.98
CA TYR A 164 16.04 8.36 19.16
C TYR A 164 16.91 7.82 18.03
N ILE A 165 16.53 8.08 16.79
CA ILE A 165 17.28 7.63 15.60
C ILE A 165 18.66 8.30 15.55
N GLU A 166 18.76 9.59 15.83
CA GLU A 166 20.03 10.30 15.87
C GLU A 166 20.96 9.75 16.97
N ALA A 167 20.43 9.52 18.17
CA ALA A 167 21.24 9.01 19.29
C ALA A 167 21.67 7.55 19.09
N THR A 168 20.83 6.72 18.47
CA THR A 168 21.06 5.27 18.40
C THR A 168 21.73 4.83 17.10
N TYR A 169 21.37 5.43 15.96
CA TYR A 169 21.72 4.92 14.64
C TYR A 169 22.56 5.87 13.77
N SER A 170 22.77 7.14 14.19
CA SER A 170 23.49 8.11 13.34
C SER A 170 24.92 7.69 13.01
N HIS A 171 25.61 7.06 13.97
CA HIS A 171 26.98 6.56 13.75
C HIS A 171 26.99 5.46 12.68
N GLU A 172 26.12 4.48 12.79
CA GLU A 172 26.00 3.38 11.82
C GLU A 172 25.59 3.88 10.42
N ILE A 173 24.65 4.82 10.36
CA ILE A 173 24.24 5.49 9.12
C ILE A 173 25.44 6.23 8.50
N CYS A 174 26.21 6.97 9.29
CA CYS A 174 27.40 7.68 8.86
C CYS A 174 28.46 6.72 8.29
N GLU A 175 28.77 5.63 8.98
CA GLU A 175 29.69 4.59 8.52
C GLU A 175 29.22 3.98 7.21
N HIS A 176 27.93 3.65 7.10
CA HIS A 176 27.36 3.07 5.89
C HIS A 176 27.45 4.03 4.70
N ILE A 177 27.15 5.32 4.89
CA ILE A 177 27.26 6.35 3.85
C ILE A 177 28.73 6.51 3.42
N THR A 178 29.65 6.66 4.36
CA THR A 178 31.08 6.85 4.06
C THR A 178 31.68 5.64 3.32
N HIS A 179 31.27 4.42 3.70
CA HIS A 179 31.73 3.21 3.03
C HIS A 179 31.24 3.10 1.59
N ASN A 180 29.97 3.44 1.33
CA ASN A 180 29.38 3.29 0.00
C ASN A 180 29.60 4.50 -0.92
N PHE A 181 29.88 5.67 -0.34
CA PHE A 181 30.13 6.93 -1.04
C PHE A 181 31.45 7.57 -0.57
N PRO A 182 32.61 6.96 -0.85
CA PRO A 182 33.91 7.43 -0.35
C PRO A 182 34.30 8.82 -0.89
N TRP A 183 33.59 9.31 -1.89
CA TRP A 183 33.76 10.62 -2.49
C TRP A 183 33.01 11.75 -1.76
N ILE A 184 32.15 11.42 -0.79
CA ILE A 184 31.27 12.42 -0.13
C ILE A 184 32.09 13.43 0.69
N THR A 185 31.76 14.70 0.57
CA THR A 185 32.36 15.76 1.39
C THR A 185 31.85 15.69 2.83
N ALA A 186 32.58 16.29 3.78
CA ALA A 186 32.15 16.31 5.18
C ALA A 186 30.82 17.06 5.38
N GLU A 187 30.59 18.12 4.59
CA GLU A 187 29.35 18.90 4.62
C GLU A 187 28.17 18.09 4.09
N ASP A 188 28.32 17.48 2.90
CA ASP A 188 27.30 16.62 2.29
C ASP A 188 26.99 15.41 3.15
N LEU A 189 28.02 14.81 3.79
CA LEU A 189 27.86 13.68 4.72
C LEU A 189 26.98 14.08 5.91
N ALA A 190 27.29 15.20 6.57
CA ALA A 190 26.51 15.66 7.71
C ALA A 190 25.06 15.95 7.33
N ALA A 191 24.81 16.60 6.19
CA ALA A 191 23.49 16.88 5.67
C ALA A 191 22.72 15.59 5.34
N LEU A 192 23.37 14.63 4.68
CA LEU A 192 22.77 13.36 4.28
C LEU A 192 22.44 12.47 5.48
N VAL A 193 23.31 12.40 6.50
CA VAL A 193 23.05 11.69 7.76
C VAL A 193 21.82 12.27 8.45
N LYS A 194 21.72 13.58 8.57
CA LYS A 194 20.57 14.27 9.19
C LYS A 194 19.28 13.99 8.41
N ALA A 195 19.31 14.10 7.09
CA ALA A 195 18.16 13.80 6.22
C ALA A 195 17.75 12.31 6.36
N THR A 196 18.72 11.40 6.39
CA THR A 196 18.48 9.96 6.57
C THR A 196 17.87 9.66 7.94
N CYS A 197 18.30 10.33 9.01
CA CYS A 197 17.64 10.20 10.32
C CYS A 197 16.20 10.74 10.29
N SER A 198 15.95 11.83 9.58
CA SER A 198 14.62 12.44 9.50
C SER A 198 13.59 11.60 8.72
N ILE A 199 14.04 10.70 7.84
CA ILE A 199 13.15 9.88 6.98
C ILE A 199 12.20 9.00 7.80
N PHE A 200 12.58 8.64 9.03
CA PHE A 200 11.78 7.80 9.92
C PHE A 200 10.50 8.49 10.40
N ASN A 201 10.46 9.82 10.36
CA ASN A 201 9.29 10.62 10.67
C ASN A 201 8.44 10.96 9.44
N ARG A 202 8.82 10.46 8.27
CA ARG A 202 8.18 10.81 7.00
C ARG A 202 7.49 9.60 6.37
N LEU A 203 6.56 9.88 5.47
CA LEU A 203 5.80 8.87 4.70
C LEU A 203 6.68 8.21 3.63
N PHE A 204 7.74 7.57 4.08
CA PHE A 204 8.67 6.83 3.24
C PHE A 204 8.52 5.33 3.51
N PHE A 205 7.70 4.65 2.69
CA PHE A 205 7.35 3.23 2.86
C PHE A 205 7.64 2.40 1.60
N ARG A 206 8.53 2.85 0.74
CA ARG A 206 8.81 2.30 -0.60
C ARG A 206 8.39 0.85 -0.80
N ASN A 207 9.18 -0.13 -0.34
CA ASN A 207 8.92 -1.57 -0.52
C ASN A 207 8.75 -2.31 0.81
N GLY A 208 8.72 -1.61 1.93
CA GLY A 208 8.80 -2.16 3.27
C GLY A 208 7.53 -1.94 4.09
N TYR A 209 6.34 -2.14 3.54
CA TYR A 209 5.11 -2.05 4.31
C TYR A 209 4.19 -3.23 4.08
N VAL A 210 3.38 -3.53 5.08
CA VAL A 210 2.23 -4.42 4.99
C VAL A 210 0.99 -3.56 4.75
N GLY A 211 0.27 -3.82 3.66
CA GLY A 211 -1.05 -3.24 3.45
C GLY A 211 -2.10 -4.04 4.19
N LEU A 212 -2.88 -3.38 5.04
CA LEU A 212 -3.99 -3.95 5.79
C LEU A 212 -5.27 -3.19 5.44
N ALA A 213 -6.29 -3.89 4.98
CA ALA A 213 -7.63 -3.32 4.80
C ALA A 213 -8.60 -4.03 5.74
N PHE A 214 -8.95 -3.36 6.84
CA PHE A 214 -10.01 -3.79 7.74
C PHE A 214 -11.34 -3.41 7.12
N ALA A 215 -12.26 -4.35 7.02
CA ALA A 215 -13.56 -4.15 6.39
C ALA A 215 -14.65 -4.83 7.20
N GLY A 216 -15.78 -4.17 7.39
CA GLY A 216 -16.88 -4.71 8.18
C GLY A 216 -17.74 -3.65 8.86
N TYR A 217 -18.26 -4.06 10.02
CA TYR A 217 -19.16 -3.26 10.84
C TYR A 217 -18.75 -3.35 12.31
N GLY A 218 -18.78 -2.24 13.03
CA GLY A 218 -18.94 -2.25 14.48
C GLY A 218 -20.39 -2.41 14.88
N LYS A 219 -20.65 -2.60 16.16
CA LYS A 219 -22.03 -2.77 16.68
C LYS A 219 -22.95 -1.61 16.28
N ASN A 220 -22.44 -0.38 16.34
CA ASN A 220 -23.19 0.83 16.04
C ASN A 220 -23.13 1.24 14.56
N ASP A 221 -22.32 0.57 13.73
CA ASP A 221 -22.24 0.86 12.31
C ASP A 221 -23.46 0.29 11.59
N ILE A 222 -24.27 1.15 10.97
CA ILE A 222 -25.43 0.76 10.16
C ILE A 222 -24.97 0.29 8.78
N PHE A 223 -24.05 1.04 8.17
CA PHE A 223 -23.49 0.75 6.86
C PHE A 223 -22.06 0.26 6.97
N PRO A 224 -21.59 -0.49 5.96
CA PRO A 224 -20.24 -1.03 5.97
C PRO A 224 -19.20 0.07 5.85
N LYS A 225 -18.06 -0.21 6.48
CA LYS A 225 -16.85 0.63 6.45
C LYS A 225 -15.63 -0.15 6.04
N MET A 226 -14.61 0.56 5.61
CA MET A 226 -13.27 0.04 5.39
C MET A 226 -12.23 1.05 5.88
N VAL A 227 -11.22 0.56 6.58
CA VAL A 227 -10.04 1.32 7.00
C VAL A 227 -8.81 0.68 6.37
N HIS A 228 -8.14 1.43 5.53
CA HIS A 228 -6.99 0.98 4.77
C HIS A 228 -5.70 1.59 5.32
N ILE A 229 -4.74 0.74 5.70
CA ILE A 229 -3.55 1.11 6.44
C ILE A 229 -2.32 0.52 5.75
N HIS A 230 -1.26 1.31 5.69
CA HIS A 230 0.08 0.86 5.43
C HIS A 230 0.84 0.82 6.76
N LEU A 231 1.28 -0.35 7.16
CA LEU A 231 2.03 -0.61 8.38
C LEU A 231 3.47 -0.93 8.00
N SER A 232 4.43 -0.10 8.44
CA SER A 232 5.82 -0.21 8.04
C SER A 232 6.69 -0.88 9.12
N GLY A 233 6.61 -0.46 10.38
CA GLY A 233 7.41 -1.04 11.45
C GLY A 233 7.14 -0.42 12.81
N ILE A 234 7.85 -0.93 13.82
CA ILE A 234 7.87 -0.39 15.19
C ILE A 234 9.30 -0.01 15.51
N VAL A 235 9.51 1.23 15.97
CA VAL A 235 10.81 1.77 16.36
C VAL A 235 10.66 2.47 17.70
N ASN A 236 11.49 2.14 18.67
CA ASN A 236 11.42 2.68 20.03
C ASN A 236 9.98 2.57 20.62
N GLY A 237 9.30 1.44 20.41
CA GLY A 237 7.93 1.24 20.87
C GLY A 237 6.87 2.10 20.17
N LYS A 238 7.23 2.86 19.14
CA LYS A 238 6.31 3.68 18.34
C LYS A 238 6.07 3.05 16.98
N MET A 239 4.81 2.98 16.60
CA MET A 239 4.40 2.37 15.32
C MET A 239 4.51 3.37 14.17
N ARG A 240 5.20 2.97 13.09
CA ARG A 240 5.24 3.67 11.81
C ARG A 240 4.15 3.14 10.90
N TYR A 241 3.07 3.87 10.80
CA TYR A 241 1.94 3.53 9.94
C TYR A 241 1.37 4.77 9.28
N TYR A 242 0.60 4.55 8.21
CA TYR A 242 -0.16 5.58 7.51
C TYR A 242 -1.55 5.05 7.17
N GLN A 243 -2.58 5.78 7.60
CA GLN A 243 -3.95 5.49 7.18
C GLN A 243 -4.15 6.07 5.78
N LYS A 244 -4.08 5.19 4.77
CA LYS A 244 -4.17 5.58 3.35
C LYS A 244 -5.56 6.05 2.98
N GLU A 245 -6.59 5.34 3.44
CA GLU A 245 -7.96 5.61 3.07
C GLU A 245 -8.91 5.15 4.17
N ARG A 246 -9.99 5.86 4.32
CA ARG A 246 -11.15 5.47 5.11
C ARG A 246 -12.38 5.63 4.25
N VAL A 247 -13.10 4.55 4.06
CA VAL A 247 -14.32 4.51 3.26
C VAL A 247 -15.49 4.15 4.16
N SER A 248 -16.54 4.94 4.09
CA SER A 248 -17.81 4.68 4.78
C SER A 248 -18.93 4.77 3.76
N ILE A 249 -19.73 3.74 3.66
CA ILE A 249 -20.98 3.83 2.91
C ILE A 249 -21.94 4.72 3.68
N THR A 250 -22.58 5.63 2.98
CA THR A 250 -23.53 6.61 3.52
C THR A 250 -24.75 6.71 2.59
N GLU A 251 -25.69 7.56 2.93
CA GLU A 251 -26.81 7.86 2.03
C GLU A 251 -26.36 8.52 0.72
N SER A 252 -25.33 9.35 0.76
CA SER A 252 -24.78 10.04 -0.42
C SER A 252 -23.76 9.20 -1.19
N GLN A 253 -23.01 8.33 -0.52
CA GLN A 253 -22.04 7.41 -1.12
C GLN A 253 -22.54 5.97 -0.99
N ASN A 254 -23.42 5.57 -1.91
CA ASN A 254 -24.16 4.31 -1.83
C ASN A 254 -23.32 3.06 -2.13
N ALA A 255 -22.19 3.21 -2.83
CA ALA A 255 -21.29 2.12 -3.17
C ALA A 255 -19.88 2.61 -3.47
N THR A 256 -18.94 1.68 -3.39
CA THR A 256 -17.55 1.88 -3.80
C THR A 256 -16.90 0.58 -4.23
N ILE A 257 -15.85 0.70 -5.07
CA ILE A 257 -14.92 -0.36 -5.43
C ILE A 257 -13.55 0.15 -5.05
N THR A 258 -12.83 -0.59 -4.21
CA THR A 258 -11.49 -0.20 -3.74
C THR A 258 -10.47 -1.28 -4.12
N PRO A 259 -9.68 -1.08 -5.19
CA PRO A 259 -8.54 -1.91 -5.48
C PRO A 259 -7.44 -1.69 -4.44
N LEU A 260 -6.92 -2.76 -3.83
CA LEU A 260 -5.92 -2.67 -2.76
C LEU A 260 -4.48 -2.85 -3.26
N ALA A 261 -4.27 -3.74 -4.23
CA ALA A 261 -2.96 -4.01 -4.82
C ALA A 261 -3.07 -4.09 -6.34
N GLN A 262 -1.95 -3.83 -7.04
CA GLN A 262 -1.89 -3.87 -8.51
C GLN A 262 -3.05 -3.11 -9.18
N THR A 263 -3.18 -1.86 -8.77
CA THR A 263 -4.33 -1.01 -9.05
C THR A 263 -4.41 -0.57 -10.51
N ASP A 264 -3.33 -0.65 -11.28
CA ASP A 264 -3.21 -0.21 -12.68
C ASP A 264 -4.24 -0.85 -13.62
N VAL A 265 -4.45 -2.17 -13.49
CA VAL A 265 -5.45 -2.90 -14.30
C VAL A 265 -6.86 -2.48 -13.93
N MET A 266 -7.13 -2.41 -12.63
CA MET A 266 -8.43 -2.02 -12.12
C MET A 266 -8.74 -0.55 -12.39
N GLN A 267 -7.76 0.33 -12.28
CA GLN A 267 -7.92 1.74 -12.65
C GLN A 267 -8.26 1.89 -14.12
N THR A 268 -7.55 1.15 -15.00
CA THR A 268 -7.88 1.16 -16.42
C THR A 268 -9.31 0.69 -16.69
N PHE A 269 -9.78 -0.34 -15.97
CA PHE A 269 -11.15 -0.81 -16.07
C PHE A 269 -12.17 0.21 -15.55
N LEU A 270 -11.91 0.80 -14.39
CA LEU A 270 -12.83 1.71 -13.70
C LEU A 270 -12.87 3.12 -14.30
N PHE A 271 -11.75 3.61 -14.81
CA PHE A 271 -11.62 4.98 -15.35
C PHE A 271 -11.45 5.03 -16.88
N GLY A 272 -11.30 3.87 -17.53
CA GLY A 272 -11.04 3.80 -18.98
C GLY A 272 -9.63 4.25 -19.38
N ILE A 273 -8.82 4.73 -18.43
CA ILE A 273 -7.46 5.23 -18.65
C ILE A 273 -6.58 4.82 -17.47
N ASN A 274 -5.34 4.44 -17.74
CA ASN A 274 -4.34 4.16 -16.72
C ASN A 274 -3.83 5.48 -16.09
N ASP A 275 -3.71 5.50 -14.75
CA ASP A 275 -3.27 6.69 -14.00
C ASP A 275 -1.84 7.11 -14.36
N SER A 276 -0.92 6.14 -14.57
CA SER A 276 0.45 6.43 -15.01
C SER A 276 0.48 7.11 -16.38
N PHE A 277 -0.43 6.73 -17.29
CA PHE A 277 -0.53 7.35 -18.59
C PHE A 277 -1.06 8.80 -18.51
N ILE A 278 -2.03 9.05 -17.61
CA ILE A 278 -2.51 10.42 -17.34
C ILE A 278 -1.37 11.29 -16.76
N GLN A 279 -0.60 10.75 -15.84
CA GLN A 279 0.55 11.47 -15.25
C GLN A 279 1.63 11.74 -16.29
N GLU A 280 1.89 10.79 -17.17
CA GLU A 280 2.85 10.97 -18.28
C GLU A 280 2.38 12.06 -19.25
N ILE A 281 1.13 12.06 -19.67
CA ILE A 281 0.53 13.14 -20.46
C ILE A 281 0.66 14.46 -19.74
N GLY A 282 0.35 14.52 -18.44
CA GLY A 282 0.44 15.72 -17.61
C GLY A 282 1.86 16.27 -17.48
N ARG A 283 2.87 15.41 -17.62
CA ARG A 283 4.29 15.81 -17.59
C ARG A 283 4.80 16.17 -18.98
N GLU A 284 4.52 15.35 -19.99
CA GLU A 284 5.08 15.49 -21.34
C GLU A 284 4.49 16.70 -22.08
N ILE A 285 3.19 16.96 -22.00
CA ILE A 285 2.57 18.08 -22.74
C ILE A 285 3.14 19.42 -22.28
N PRO A 286 3.23 19.78 -20.98
CA PRO A 286 3.87 21.04 -20.57
C PRO A 286 5.32 21.14 -20.99
N LEU A 287 6.07 20.03 -20.93
CA LEU A 287 7.48 19.98 -21.33
C LEU A 287 7.66 20.27 -22.82
N GLN A 288 6.85 19.63 -23.68
CA GLN A 288 6.90 19.84 -25.14
C GLN A 288 6.49 21.28 -25.53
N ILE A 289 5.48 21.82 -24.84
CA ILE A 289 5.07 23.21 -25.04
C ILE A 289 6.19 24.17 -24.58
N ALA A 290 6.78 23.95 -23.42
CA ALA A 290 7.89 24.77 -22.92
C ALA A 290 9.09 24.75 -23.87
N ASN A 291 9.48 23.57 -24.36
CA ASN A 291 10.54 23.40 -25.35
C ASN A 291 10.23 24.09 -26.68
N SER A 292 8.96 24.07 -27.08
CA SER A 292 8.53 24.75 -28.32
C SER A 292 8.58 26.27 -28.17
N ILE A 293 8.18 26.82 -27.01
CA ILE A 293 8.27 28.26 -26.72
C ILE A 293 9.73 28.71 -26.64
N GLN A 294 10.63 27.90 -26.08
CA GLN A 294 12.06 28.23 -26.01
C GLN A 294 12.68 28.38 -27.40
N LYS A 295 12.19 27.66 -28.40
CA LYS A 295 12.65 27.72 -29.80
C LYS A 295 12.11 28.95 -30.58
N VAL A 296 11.10 29.61 -30.05
CA VAL A 296 10.57 30.85 -30.66
C VAL A 296 11.49 32.00 -30.31
N ASP A 297 11.83 32.79 -31.35
CA ASP A 297 12.69 33.98 -31.22
C ASP A 297 12.10 34.96 -30.21
N ASP A 298 12.94 35.49 -29.32
CA ASP A 298 12.53 36.43 -28.27
C ASP A 298 11.91 37.71 -28.81
N THR A 299 12.21 38.07 -30.08
CA THR A 299 11.60 39.20 -30.78
C THR A 299 10.08 39.10 -30.97
N PHE A 300 9.51 37.88 -30.89
CA PHE A 300 8.06 37.66 -30.95
C PHE A 300 7.37 37.95 -29.60
N PHE A 301 8.11 38.07 -28.50
CA PHE A 301 7.55 38.36 -27.20
C PHE A 301 7.96 39.75 -26.73
N ALA A 302 7.04 40.54 -26.20
CA ALA A 302 7.39 41.74 -25.46
C ALA A 302 8.17 41.37 -24.18
N GLU A 303 9.06 42.23 -23.70
CA GLU A 303 9.91 41.99 -22.53
C GLU A 303 9.11 41.41 -21.35
N GLY A 304 9.53 40.26 -20.79
CA GLY A 304 8.92 39.57 -19.67
C GLY A 304 7.67 38.73 -20.01
N LYS A 305 7.08 38.81 -21.20
CA LYS A 305 5.85 38.07 -21.54
C LYS A 305 6.05 36.60 -21.83
N LYS A 306 7.26 36.18 -22.23
CA LYS A 306 7.59 34.77 -22.48
C LYS A 306 7.35 33.89 -21.25
N GLN A 307 7.74 34.34 -20.07
CA GLN A 307 7.52 33.63 -18.80
C GLN A 307 6.03 33.57 -18.42
N ASN A 308 5.29 34.65 -18.65
CA ASN A 308 3.86 34.69 -18.37
C ASN A 308 3.09 33.72 -19.26
N VAL A 309 3.42 33.65 -20.56
CA VAL A 309 2.84 32.69 -21.51
C VAL A 309 3.14 31.24 -21.08
N GLN A 310 4.33 30.97 -20.59
CA GLN A 310 4.72 29.65 -20.10
C GLN A 310 3.93 29.25 -18.83
N GLN A 311 3.73 30.18 -17.90
CA GLN A 311 2.90 29.96 -16.70
C GLN A 311 1.42 29.73 -17.06
N GLU A 312 0.90 30.53 -17.98
CA GLU A 312 -0.50 30.41 -18.45
C GLU A 312 -0.74 29.07 -19.14
N LEU A 313 0.17 28.63 -19.99
CA LEU A 313 0.10 27.31 -20.64
C LEU A 313 0.22 26.16 -19.65
N ASN A 314 1.05 26.25 -18.62
CA ASN A 314 1.11 25.26 -17.56
C ASN A 314 -0.24 25.18 -16.80
N THR A 315 -0.86 26.31 -16.54
CA THR A 315 -2.18 26.37 -15.87
C THR A 315 -3.26 25.74 -16.74
N ILE A 316 -3.28 26.06 -18.04
CA ILE A 316 -4.23 25.49 -19.01
C ILE A 316 -4.03 23.98 -19.10
N THR A 317 -2.80 23.50 -19.18
CA THR A 317 -2.50 22.06 -19.28
C THR A 317 -2.94 21.30 -18.03
N THR A 318 -2.64 21.83 -16.87
CA THR A 318 -3.09 21.25 -15.58
C THR A 318 -4.61 21.19 -15.50
N GLY A 319 -5.30 22.27 -15.89
CA GLY A 319 -6.76 22.32 -15.96
C GLY A 319 -7.36 21.34 -16.97
N THR A 320 -6.70 21.16 -18.11
CA THR A 320 -7.12 20.17 -19.13
C THR A 320 -6.99 18.74 -18.62
N VAL A 321 -5.87 18.38 -17.99
CA VAL A 321 -5.68 17.06 -17.38
C VAL A 321 -6.74 16.79 -16.30
N GLN A 322 -7.00 17.75 -15.42
CA GLN A 322 -8.07 17.63 -14.43
C GLN A 322 -9.46 17.45 -15.05
N SER A 323 -9.74 18.17 -16.14
CA SER A 323 -11.00 18.03 -16.89
C SER A 323 -11.16 16.63 -17.49
N ILE A 324 -10.08 16.05 -18.05
CA ILE A 324 -10.06 14.69 -18.58
C ILE A 324 -10.36 13.68 -17.47
N ILE A 325 -9.71 13.81 -16.30
CA ILE A 325 -9.95 12.95 -15.14
C ILE A 325 -11.42 13.04 -14.69
N GLN A 326 -11.96 14.23 -14.56
CA GLN A 326 -13.36 14.42 -14.17
C GLN A 326 -14.33 13.82 -15.21
N LYS A 327 -14.01 13.95 -16.49
CA LYS A 327 -14.82 13.35 -17.56
C LYS A 327 -14.76 11.82 -17.51
N ALA A 328 -13.59 11.25 -17.29
CA ALA A 328 -13.41 9.81 -17.12
C ALA A 328 -14.20 9.29 -15.89
N GLN A 329 -14.14 9.99 -14.76
CA GLN A 329 -14.94 9.65 -13.58
C GLN A 329 -16.44 9.68 -13.84
N ARG A 330 -16.94 10.69 -14.54
CA ARG A 330 -18.37 10.80 -14.87
C ARG A 330 -18.84 9.74 -15.88
N GLN A 331 -18.00 9.43 -16.87
CA GLN A 331 -18.38 8.56 -17.99
C GLN A 331 -18.20 7.07 -17.69
N TYR A 332 -17.21 6.70 -16.88
CA TYR A 332 -16.86 5.30 -16.59
C TYR A 332 -17.13 4.91 -15.15
N LEU A 333 -16.55 5.62 -14.15
CA LEU A 333 -16.66 5.20 -12.76
C LEU A 333 -18.08 5.34 -12.20
N ARG A 334 -18.76 6.46 -12.44
CA ARG A 334 -20.11 6.68 -11.89
C ARG A 334 -21.15 5.65 -12.32
N PRO A 335 -21.27 5.26 -13.61
CA PRO A 335 -22.23 4.22 -14.00
C PRO A 335 -21.94 2.88 -13.32
N ILE A 336 -20.66 2.49 -13.20
CA ILE A 336 -20.25 1.26 -12.52
C ILE A 336 -20.63 1.30 -11.04
N THR A 337 -20.31 2.39 -10.33
CA THR A 337 -20.66 2.52 -8.91
C THR A 337 -22.16 2.60 -8.68
N GLN A 338 -22.93 3.20 -9.57
CA GLN A 338 -24.39 3.19 -9.49
C GLN A 338 -24.95 1.77 -9.68
N SER A 339 -24.42 0.99 -10.59
CA SER A 339 -24.80 -0.43 -10.73
C SER A 339 -24.43 -1.21 -9.48
N VAL A 340 -23.22 -1.05 -8.94
CA VAL A 340 -22.78 -1.71 -7.70
C VAL A 340 -23.69 -1.38 -6.52
N ALA A 341 -24.24 -0.18 -6.45
CA ALA A 341 -25.12 0.23 -5.37
C ALA A 341 -26.41 -0.61 -5.27
N THR A 342 -26.84 -1.21 -6.38
CA THR A 342 -28.07 -2.01 -6.49
C THR A 342 -27.82 -3.50 -6.60
N LEU A 343 -26.57 -3.96 -6.66
CA LEU A 343 -26.27 -5.38 -6.78
C LEU A 343 -26.71 -6.17 -5.55
N PRO A 344 -27.36 -7.33 -5.74
CA PRO A 344 -27.53 -8.34 -4.69
C PRO A 344 -26.17 -8.84 -4.16
N ILE A 345 -26.19 -9.48 -3.02
CA ILE A 345 -24.96 -9.92 -2.32
C ILE A 345 -24.14 -10.90 -3.19
N GLU A 346 -24.80 -11.85 -3.84
CA GLU A 346 -24.17 -12.85 -4.70
C GLU A 346 -23.50 -12.22 -5.92
N GLU A 347 -24.17 -11.26 -6.55
CA GLU A 347 -23.63 -10.53 -7.71
C GLU A 347 -22.46 -9.62 -7.31
N LEU A 348 -22.50 -9.05 -6.10
CA LEU A 348 -21.41 -8.26 -5.56
C LEU A 348 -20.15 -9.12 -5.37
N ALA A 349 -20.31 -10.37 -4.91
CA ALA A 349 -19.23 -11.33 -4.76
C ALA A 349 -18.65 -11.76 -6.12
N LEU A 350 -19.53 -12.05 -7.08
CA LEU A 350 -19.15 -12.42 -8.45
C LEU A 350 -18.37 -11.28 -9.13
N LEU A 351 -18.80 -10.04 -8.94
CA LEU A 351 -18.08 -8.87 -9.44
C LEU A 351 -16.67 -8.78 -8.84
N ALA A 352 -16.52 -8.92 -7.51
CA ALA A 352 -15.23 -8.85 -6.85
C ALA A 352 -14.28 -9.96 -7.36
N GLU A 353 -14.75 -11.19 -7.52
CA GLU A 353 -13.98 -12.29 -8.10
C GLU A 353 -13.59 -12.02 -9.55
N SER A 354 -14.52 -11.52 -10.37
CA SER A 354 -14.28 -11.20 -11.77
C SER A 354 -13.18 -10.15 -11.96
N MET A 355 -13.11 -9.17 -11.07
CA MET A 355 -12.05 -8.16 -11.06
C MET A 355 -10.67 -8.76 -10.82
N ILE A 356 -10.54 -9.72 -9.89
CA ILE A 356 -9.29 -10.45 -9.69
C ILE A 356 -8.94 -11.29 -10.91
N ASN A 357 -9.91 -11.94 -11.53
CA ASN A 357 -9.70 -12.74 -12.74
C ASN A 357 -9.18 -11.87 -13.91
N ILE A 358 -9.77 -10.69 -14.15
CA ILE A 358 -9.32 -9.76 -15.19
C ILE A 358 -7.87 -9.34 -14.94
N THR A 359 -7.52 -9.02 -13.69
CA THR A 359 -6.15 -8.66 -13.31
C THR A 359 -5.19 -9.82 -13.56
N SER A 360 -5.57 -11.04 -13.18
CA SER A 360 -4.77 -12.25 -13.40
C SER A 360 -4.55 -12.54 -14.89
N ILE A 361 -5.58 -12.43 -15.72
CA ILE A 361 -5.48 -12.62 -17.17
C ILE A 361 -4.51 -11.61 -17.77
N ARG A 362 -4.68 -10.32 -17.45
CA ARG A 362 -3.80 -9.28 -17.98
C ARG A 362 -2.34 -9.52 -17.60
N ARG A 363 -2.06 -9.91 -16.36
CA ARG A 363 -0.69 -10.22 -15.89
C ARG A 363 -0.08 -11.45 -16.56
N ARG A 364 -0.88 -12.41 -16.98
CA ARG A 364 -0.40 -13.61 -17.70
C ARG A 364 -0.05 -13.33 -19.17
N VAL A 365 -0.74 -12.38 -19.79
CA VAL A 365 -0.54 -12.05 -21.21
C VAL A 365 0.36 -10.82 -21.42
N ALA A 366 0.66 -10.07 -20.38
CA ALA A 366 1.57 -8.94 -20.46
C ALA A 366 3.01 -9.44 -20.64
N ILE A 367 3.75 -8.84 -21.56
CA ILE A 367 5.20 -9.06 -21.76
C ILE A 367 5.93 -8.00 -20.94
N ASP A 368 5.75 -8.02 -19.62
CA ASP A 368 6.43 -7.11 -18.69
C ASP A 368 7.07 -7.91 -17.55
N ASP A 369 7.91 -7.25 -16.74
CA ASP A 369 8.63 -7.85 -15.62
C ASP A 369 7.72 -8.31 -14.46
N ASN A 370 6.41 -8.06 -14.57
CA ASN A 370 5.40 -8.39 -13.54
C ASN A 370 4.61 -9.68 -13.86
N ILE A 371 5.13 -10.54 -14.75
CA ILE A 371 4.48 -11.80 -15.13
C ILE A 371 4.25 -12.67 -13.89
N GLY A 372 3.00 -13.13 -13.69
CA GLY A 372 2.64 -14.09 -12.66
C GLY A 372 2.47 -13.53 -11.24
N THR A 373 2.56 -12.23 -11.03
CA THR A 373 2.39 -11.59 -9.70
C THR A 373 0.95 -11.65 -9.16
N VAL A 374 -0.03 -12.01 -10.00
CA VAL A 374 -1.43 -12.28 -9.62
C VAL A 374 -1.83 -13.63 -10.15
N GLY A 375 -2.35 -14.51 -9.29
CA GLY A 375 -2.75 -15.85 -9.72
C GLY A 375 -3.04 -16.79 -8.56
N GLY A 376 -3.18 -18.08 -8.91
CA GLY A 376 -3.59 -19.11 -7.96
C GLY A 376 -5.08 -19.08 -7.64
N PRO A 377 -5.55 -19.89 -6.68
CA PRO A 377 -6.94 -19.88 -6.23
C PRO A 377 -7.35 -18.53 -5.68
N ILE A 378 -8.59 -18.14 -5.92
CA ILE A 378 -9.18 -16.89 -5.43
C ILE A 378 -10.04 -17.23 -4.21
N ASP A 379 -9.75 -16.59 -3.09
CA ASP A 379 -10.60 -16.59 -1.90
C ASP A 379 -11.64 -15.45 -2.05
N VAL A 380 -12.91 -15.77 -1.78
CA VAL A 380 -14.02 -14.80 -1.84
C VAL A 380 -14.85 -14.91 -0.57
N ALA A 381 -15.10 -13.76 0.05
CA ALA A 381 -15.95 -13.67 1.22
C ALA A 381 -16.92 -12.49 1.11
N ILE A 382 -18.03 -12.62 1.80
CA ILE A 382 -19.03 -11.58 2.02
C ILE A 382 -19.06 -11.23 3.50
N ILE A 383 -19.23 -9.94 3.77
CA ILE A 383 -19.50 -9.43 5.11
C ILE A 383 -20.82 -8.67 5.06
N SER A 384 -21.83 -9.15 5.76
CA SER A 384 -23.09 -8.44 5.97
C SER A 384 -23.35 -8.20 7.46
N LYS A 385 -24.19 -7.24 7.78
CA LYS A 385 -24.51 -6.92 9.17
C LYS A 385 -25.23 -8.08 9.88
N CYS A 386 -26.08 -8.82 9.16
CA CYS A 386 -26.90 -9.88 9.73
C CYS A 386 -26.25 -11.25 9.68
N ASP A 387 -25.57 -11.58 8.55
CA ASP A 387 -25.01 -12.91 8.35
C ASP A 387 -23.57 -13.05 8.85
N GLY A 388 -22.93 -11.92 9.20
CA GLY A 388 -21.55 -11.92 9.65
C GLY A 388 -20.54 -12.02 8.50
N PHE A 389 -19.44 -12.75 8.73
CA PHE A 389 -18.41 -13.02 7.74
C PHE A 389 -18.62 -14.41 7.13
N ILE A 390 -18.97 -14.46 5.85
CA ILE A 390 -19.29 -15.68 5.12
C ILE A 390 -18.25 -15.94 4.03
N TRP A 391 -17.63 -17.12 4.05
CA TRP A 391 -16.80 -17.60 2.96
C TRP A 391 -17.69 -18.15 1.82
N LEU A 392 -17.54 -17.59 0.63
CA LEU A 392 -18.16 -18.16 -0.58
C LEU A 392 -17.19 -19.09 -1.31
N LYS A 393 -15.91 -18.71 -1.35
CA LYS A 393 -14.81 -19.53 -1.88
C LYS A 393 -13.63 -19.44 -0.94
N ARG A 394 -13.08 -20.58 -0.55
CA ARG A 394 -11.88 -20.65 0.29
C ARG A 394 -11.02 -21.83 -0.12
N LYS A 395 -9.76 -21.55 -0.37
CA LYS A 395 -8.78 -22.61 -0.60
C LYS A 395 -8.40 -23.29 0.70
N HIS A 396 -8.11 -24.58 0.62
CA HIS A 396 -7.46 -25.35 1.66
C HIS A 396 -6.20 -26.01 1.08
N TYR A 397 -5.14 -26.13 1.86
CA TYR A 397 -3.91 -26.82 1.47
C TYR A 397 -4.03 -28.35 1.67
N PHE A 398 -5.17 -28.81 2.15
CA PHE A 398 -5.47 -30.21 2.44
C PHE A 398 -6.86 -30.60 1.89
N ASP A 399 -7.05 -31.88 1.63
CA ASP A 399 -8.34 -32.42 1.23
C ASP A 399 -9.26 -32.50 2.45
N ARG A 400 -10.49 -32.03 2.26
CA ARG A 400 -11.54 -32.05 3.27
C ARG A 400 -11.90 -33.49 3.71
N ALA A 401 -11.88 -34.45 2.77
CA ALA A 401 -12.24 -35.84 3.04
C ALA A 401 -11.30 -36.50 4.05
N TYR A 402 -10.01 -36.10 4.07
CA TYR A 402 -9.02 -36.64 5.02
C TYR A 402 -8.96 -35.92 6.35
N ASN A 403 -9.66 -34.80 6.50
CA ASN A 403 -9.54 -33.95 7.68
C ASN A 403 -10.91 -33.52 8.27
N PRO A 404 -11.84 -34.43 8.52
CA PRO A 404 -13.17 -34.08 9.02
C PRO A 404 -13.11 -33.39 10.39
N GLN A 405 -12.21 -33.80 11.29
CA GLN A 405 -12.08 -33.20 12.61
C GLN A 405 -11.63 -31.73 12.59
N TYR A 406 -10.93 -31.30 11.54
CA TYR A 406 -10.60 -29.87 11.37
C TYR A 406 -11.88 -29.04 11.25
N PHE A 407 -12.85 -29.50 10.47
CA PHE A 407 -14.12 -28.81 10.27
C PHE A 407 -14.97 -28.82 11.53
N TYR A 408 -15.00 -29.95 12.25
CA TYR A 408 -15.69 -30.03 13.54
C TYR A 408 -15.09 -29.05 14.57
N SER A 409 -13.80 -29.01 14.73
CA SER A 409 -13.14 -28.19 15.76
C SER A 409 -13.12 -26.67 15.44
N HIS A 410 -13.14 -26.30 14.16
CA HIS A 410 -12.99 -24.90 13.75
C HIS A 410 -14.30 -24.23 13.33
N TYR A 411 -15.30 -25.01 12.91
CA TYR A 411 -16.57 -24.49 12.40
C TYR A 411 -17.76 -24.82 13.25
N MET A 412 -17.73 -25.90 14.03
CA MET A 412 -18.78 -26.13 15.02
C MET A 412 -18.49 -25.30 16.27
N ILE A 413 -19.28 -24.28 16.49
CA ILE A 413 -19.42 -23.63 17.80
C ILE A 413 -19.82 -24.75 18.77
N LYS A 414 -19.12 -24.91 19.89
CA LYS A 414 -19.63 -25.75 20.98
C LYS A 414 -21.03 -25.24 21.27
N SER A 415 -22.05 -25.99 20.85
CA SER A 415 -23.42 -25.75 21.31
C SER A 415 -23.36 -25.66 22.82
N PRO A 416 -23.97 -24.68 23.47
CA PRO A 416 -24.17 -24.74 24.90
C PRO A 416 -24.88 -26.09 25.17
N ASN A 417 -24.31 -26.84 26.08
CA ASN A 417 -24.69 -28.19 26.48
C ASN A 417 -26.14 -28.56 26.20
N TYR A 418 -26.39 -29.41 25.20
CA TYR A 418 -27.63 -30.15 25.07
C TYR A 418 -27.73 -31.29 26.11
N GLY A 419 -26.92 -31.21 27.18
CA GLY A 419 -26.86 -32.23 28.24
C GLY A 419 -27.84 -32.04 29.41
N ASP A 420 -28.63 -30.95 29.42
CA ASP A 420 -29.54 -30.67 30.57
C ASP A 420 -31.05 -30.84 30.26
N LEU A 421 -31.44 -31.49 29.16
CA LEU A 421 -32.86 -31.69 28.81
C LEU A 421 -33.39 -33.09 29.09
N ASP A 422 -32.60 -34.02 29.61
CA ASP A 422 -33.04 -35.40 29.89
C ASP A 422 -33.21 -35.75 31.36
N ASN A 423 -33.52 -34.81 32.25
CA ASN A 423 -33.90 -35.11 33.62
C ASN A 423 -35.16 -34.36 34.04
N ASN A 424 -36.30 -34.75 33.46
CA ASN A 424 -37.60 -34.60 34.11
C ASN A 424 -38.41 -35.89 33.85
N PRO A 425 -38.56 -36.80 34.84
CA PRO A 425 -39.53 -37.86 34.73
C PRO A 425 -40.92 -37.31 35.01
N VAL A 426 -41.85 -37.67 34.13
CA VAL A 426 -43.30 -37.56 34.32
C VAL A 426 -43.75 -38.42 35.45
#